data_946e465d6b1bd1457b09e9e7e948ef67
#
_entry.id   946e465d6b1bd1457b09e9e7e948ef67
#
_cell.length_a   1.000
_cell.length_b   1.000
_cell.length_c   1.000
_cell.angle_alpha   90.00
_cell.angle_beta   90.00
_cell.angle_gamma   90.00
#
_symmetry.space_group_name_H-M   'P 1'
#
loop_
_entity.id
_entity.type
_entity.pdbx_description
1 polymer ?
#
loop_
_entity_poly.entity_id
_entity_poly.type
_entity_poly.pdbx_seq_one_letter_code
_entity_poly.pdbx_strand_id
1 'polypeptide(L)'
;MCIRDRIKVGIGPGSVCTTRVHTGIGYPQLSAIIECADAAHGLGGQIIADGGCTTSGDVAKAFGGGADFVMLGGMLAGHDEGGGEVVDGQVHFYGMSSTVANDKHFGGLKDYRASEGKEVLIPHKGPINPTIQHILGGLRSSCTYVGASTLKELPRRTTFVRVTQKSNEYYGKN
;
A
#
# COMPACT_ATOMS: atom_id res chain seq x y z
N MET A 1 -2.92 20.29 12.04
CA MET A 1 -3.44 19.55 10.88
C MET A 1 -4.57 18.64 11.35
N CYS A 2 -5.78 18.86 10.86
CA CYS A 2 -6.97 18.16 11.35
C CYS A 2 -7.03 16.74 10.75
N ILE A 3 -7.13 15.71 11.57
CA ILE A 3 -7.22 14.30 11.12
C ILE A 3 -8.45 14.07 10.24
N ARG A 4 -9.55 14.79 10.50
CA ARG A 4 -10.81 14.70 9.76
C ARG A 4 -10.71 15.11 8.28
N ASP A 5 -9.66 15.83 7.91
CA ASP A 5 -9.48 16.34 6.54
C ASP A 5 -8.72 15.33 5.64
N ARG A 6 -8.47 14.12 6.16
CA ARG A 6 -7.80 13.04 5.45
C ARG A 6 -8.64 11.79 5.42
N ILE A 7 -8.79 11.22 4.24
CA ILE A 7 -9.59 10.03 3.98
C ILE A 7 -8.64 8.90 3.60
N LYS A 8 -8.68 7.80 4.34
CA LYS A 8 -7.94 6.58 4.01
C LYS A 8 -8.73 5.77 2.97
N VAL A 9 -8.13 5.54 1.81
CA VAL A 9 -8.74 4.90 0.64
C VAL A 9 -8.14 3.52 0.44
N GLY A 10 -8.97 2.49 0.43
CA GLY A 10 -8.60 1.12 0.14
C GLY A 10 -9.44 0.11 0.90
N ILE A 11 -10.15 -0.77 0.18
CA ILE A 11 -10.88 -1.92 0.73
C ILE A 11 -10.33 -3.18 0.09
N GLY A 12 -9.58 -3.95 0.89
CA GLY A 12 -9.05 -5.25 0.50
C GLY A 12 -7.81 -5.29 -0.41
N PRO A 13 -7.06 -4.19 -0.69
CA PRO A 13 -5.90 -4.28 -1.57
C PRO A 13 -4.62 -4.74 -0.86
N GLY A 14 -4.58 -4.81 0.47
CA GLY A 14 -3.40 -5.19 1.25
C GLY A 14 -2.96 -6.63 0.99
N SER A 15 -1.64 -6.89 1.03
CA SER A 15 -1.04 -8.20 0.74
C SER A 15 -1.45 -9.31 1.72
N VAL A 16 -1.78 -8.95 2.95
CA VAL A 16 -2.28 -9.86 4.00
C VAL A 16 -3.76 -9.65 4.30
N CYS A 17 -4.47 -8.88 3.47
CA CYS A 17 -5.90 -8.66 3.58
C CYS A 17 -6.68 -9.78 2.88
N THR A 18 -7.72 -10.28 3.53
CA THR A 18 -8.63 -11.30 2.99
C THR A 18 -10.07 -10.83 2.85
N THR A 19 -10.33 -9.54 3.05
CA THR A 19 -11.68 -8.94 2.94
C THR A 19 -12.37 -9.31 1.63
N ARG A 20 -11.67 -9.19 0.49
CA ARG A 20 -12.25 -9.51 -0.82
C ARG A 20 -12.67 -10.96 -0.96
N VAL A 21 -11.96 -11.88 -0.31
CA VAL A 21 -12.25 -13.31 -0.33
C VAL A 21 -13.46 -13.62 0.56
N HIS A 22 -13.51 -13.04 1.76
CA HIS A 22 -14.55 -13.35 2.74
C HIS A 22 -15.85 -12.61 2.50
N THR A 23 -15.80 -11.41 1.93
CA THR A 23 -16.99 -10.55 1.76
C THR A 23 -17.40 -10.35 0.31
N GLY A 24 -16.53 -10.66 -0.66
CA GLY A 24 -16.73 -10.31 -2.06
C GLY A 24 -16.63 -8.81 -2.36
N ILE A 25 -16.34 -7.99 -1.35
CA ILE A 25 -16.28 -6.53 -1.47
C ILE A 25 -14.85 -6.08 -1.77
N GLY A 26 -14.72 -5.15 -2.71
CA GLY A 26 -13.44 -4.54 -3.08
C GLY A 26 -13.61 -3.59 -4.26
N TYR A 27 -12.59 -2.79 -4.50
CA TYR A 27 -12.52 -1.89 -5.64
C TYR A 27 -11.08 -1.87 -6.16
N PRO A 28 -10.83 -1.77 -7.48
CA PRO A 28 -9.49 -1.64 -8.02
C PRO A 28 -8.80 -0.40 -7.43
N GLN A 29 -7.66 -0.59 -6.78
CA GLN A 29 -7.07 0.44 -5.91
C GLN A 29 -6.72 1.73 -6.64
N LEU A 30 -6.17 1.66 -7.86
CA LEU A 30 -5.85 2.87 -8.62
C LEU A 30 -7.11 3.65 -9.00
N SER A 31 -8.19 2.97 -9.39
CA SER A 31 -9.48 3.61 -9.67
C SER A 31 -10.06 4.28 -8.42
N ALA A 32 -10.00 3.59 -7.27
CA ALA A 32 -10.44 4.15 -6.00
C ALA A 32 -9.65 5.42 -5.63
N ILE A 33 -8.33 5.41 -5.84
CA ILE A 33 -7.47 6.58 -5.58
C ILE A 33 -7.91 7.75 -6.46
N ILE A 34 -8.07 7.54 -7.76
CA ILE A 34 -8.42 8.61 -8.71
C ILE A 34 -9.78 9.23 -8.36
N GLU A 35 -10.80 8.40 -8.15
CA GLU A 35 -12.15 8.87 -7.85
C GLU A 35 -12.23 9.58 -6.48
N CYS A 36 -11.59 9.00 -5.45
CA CYS A 36 -11.62 9.60 -4.12
C CYS A 36 -10.75 10.87 -4.04
N ALA A 37 -9.64 10.94 -4.79
CA ALA A 37 -8.81 12.14 -4.86
C ALA A 37 -9.58 13.30 -5.49
N ASP A 38 -10.29 13.06 -6.59
CA ASP A 38 -11.11 14.08 -7.26
C ASP A 38 -12.17 14.63 -6.31
N ALA A 39 -12.92 13.76 -5.63
CA ALA A 39 -13.95 14.14 -4.67
C ALA A 39 -13.37 14.90 -3.46
N ALA A 40 -12.30 14.39 -2.85
CA ALA A 40 -11.71 14.98 -1.64
C ALA A 40 -11.05 16.32 -1.91
N HIS A 41 -10.28 16.43 -3.00
CA HIS A 41 -9.58 17.68 -3.36
C HIS A 41 -10.56 18.78 -3.71
N GLY A 42 -11.70 18.46 -4.35
CA GLY A 42 -12.77 19.41 -4.61
C GLY A 42 -13.36 20.06 -3.34
N LEU A 43 -13.22 19.39 -2.20
CA LEU A 43 -13.68 19.86 -0.88
C LEU A 43 -12.52 20.32 0.03
N GLY A 44 -11.30 20.44 -0.50
CA GLY A 44 -10.12 20.82 0.27
C GLY A 44 -9.57 19.73 1.21
N GLY A 45 -10.05 18.47 1.05
CA GLY A 45 -9.56 17.31 1.78
C GLY A 45 -8.33 16.68 1.14
N GLN A 46 -7.77 15.67 1.79
CA GLN A 46 -6.63 14.89 1.34
C GLN A 46 -6.91 13.40 1.42
N ILE A 47 -6.24 12.60 0.59
CA ILE A 47 -6.38 11.15 0.65
C ILE A 47 -5.06 10.44 0.98
N ILE A 48 -5.19 9.32 1.67
CA ILE A 48 -4.13 8.36 1.96
C ILE A 48 -4.44 7.09 1.17
N ALA A 49 -3.63 6.75 0.19
CA ALA A 49 -3.77 5.47 -0.53
C ALA A 49 -3.25 4.34 0.37
N ASP A 50 -4.15 3.47 0.83
CA ASP A 50 -3.83 2.38 1.74
C ASP A 50 -3.91 1.02 1.06
N GLY A 51 -2.76 0.36 0.96
CA GLY A 51 -2.62 -0.99 0.41
C GLY A 51 -2.46 -1.05 -1.11
N GLY A 52 -2.07 -2.24 -1.57
CA GLY A 52 -1.88 -2.55 -2.99
C GLY A 52 -0.53 -2.18 -3.58
N CYS A 53 0.34 -1.48 -2.85
CA CYS A 53 1.69 -1.17 -3.29
C CYS A 53 2.65 -2.31 -2.91
N THR A 54 3.32 -2.88 -3.90
CA THR A 54 4.34 -3.93 -3.76
C THR A 54 5.69 -3.52 -4.33
N THR A 55 5.72 -2.49 -5.16
CA THR A 55 6.91 -1.94 -5.81
C THR A 55 6.94 -0.41 -5.69
N SER A 56 8.10 0.20 -5.93
CA SER A 56 8.22 1.66 -6.03
C SER A 56 7.37 2.25 -7.17
N GLY A 57 7.15 1.48 -8.25
CA GLY A 57 6.28 1.86 -9.35
C GLY A 57 4.80 1.94 -8.93
N ASP A 58 4.34 1.07 -8.03
CA ASP A 58 2.98 1.16 -7.49
C ASP A 58 2.80 2.39 -6.61
N VAL A 59 3.82 2.74 -5.82
CA VAL A 59 3.83 3.98 -5.03
C VAL A 59 3.77 5.21 -5.96
N ALA A 60 4.53 5.20 -7.05
CA ALA A 60 4.49 6.27 -8.05
C ALA A 60 3.10 6.38 -8.72
N LYS A 61 2.46 5.24 -9.05
CA LYS A 61 1.09 5.23 -9.58
C LYS A 61 0.08 5.80 -8.58
N ALA A 62 0.22 5.49 -7.29
CA ALA A 62 -0.67 6.03 -6.26
C ALA A 62 -0.59 7.56 -6.20
N PHE A 63 0.62 8.14 -6.19
CA PHE A 63 0.80 9.59 -6.27
C PHE A 63 0.33 10.17 -7.61
N GLY A 64 0.60 9.50 -8.73
CA GLY A 64 0.11 9.89 -10.05
C GLY A 64 -1.41 9.86 -10.16
N GLY A 65 -2.08 8.98 -9.40
CA GLY A 65 -3.53 8.90 -9.27
C GLY A 65 -4.16 9.98 -8.38
N GLY A 66 -3.34 10.79 -7.70
CA GLY A 66 -3.81 11.89 -6.86
C GLY A 66 -3.71 11.65 -5.36
N ALA A 67 -3.08 10.57 -4.90
CA ALA A 67 -2.85 10.38 -3.48
C ALA A 67 -1.92 11.47 -2.92
N ASP A 68 -2.28 12.02 -1.77
CA ASP A 68 -1.43 12.95 -1.01
C ASP A 68 -0.42 12.19 -0.14
N PHE A 69 -0.81 10.99 0.30
CA PHE A 69 -0.01 10.08 1.11
C PHE A 69 -0.21 8.64 0.65
N VAL A 70 0.78 7.80 0.89
CA VAL A 70 0.70 6.36 0.64
C VAL A 70 1.00 5.61 1.93
N MET A 71 0.11 4.71 2.33
CA MET A 71 0.31 3.83 3.48
C MET A 71 0.87 2.50 3.00
N LEU A 72 2.04 2.15 3.52
CA LEU A 72 2.78 0.95 3.15
C LEU A 72 2.83 -0.02 4.34
N GLY A 73 2.38 -1.26 4.10
CA GLY A 73 2.50 -2.36 5.06
C GLY A 73 3.61 -3.33 4.62
N GLY A 74 3.31 -4.23 3.69
CA GLY A 74 4.20 -5.30 3.27
C GLY A 74 5.57 -4.87 2.74
N MET A 75 5.67 -3.72 2.09
CA MET A 75 6.95 -3.19 1.61
C MET A 75 7.90 -2.86 2.77
N LEU A 76 7.38 -2.37 3.89
CA LEU A 76 8.14 -1.98 5.08
C LEU A 76 8.19 -3.09 6.15
N ALA A 77 7.45 -4.18 5.96
CA ALA A 77 7.45 -5.30 6.90
C ALA A 77 8.78 -6.09 6.81
N GLY A 78 9.20 -6.64 7.96
CA GLY A 78 10.41 -7.45 8.09
C GLY A 78 11.70 -6.66 8.31
N HIS A 79 11.63 -5.35 8.49
CA HIS A 79 12.78 -4.52 8.85
C HIS A 79 12.97 -4.37 10.37
N ASP A 80 14.19 -4.07 10.80
CA ASP A 80 14.56 -3.90 12.20
C ASP A 80 13.65 -2.91 12.94
N GLU A 81 13.28 -1.83 12.27
CA GLU A 81 12.45 -0.77 12.82
C GLU A 81 10.96 -1.16 12.92
N GLY A 82 10.57 -2.30 12.35
CA GLY A 82 9.20 -2.81 12.38
C GLY A 82 8.76 -3.42 13.71
N GLY A 83 9.69 -3.63 14.65
CA GLY A 83 9.41 -4.11 16.01
C GLY A 83 8.90 -5.55 16.12
N GLY A 84 8.99 -6.36 15.07
CA GLY A 84 8.68 -7.79 15.09
C GLY A 84 9.83 -8.62 15.66
N GLU A 85 9.51 -9.71 16.36
CA GLU A 85 10.52 -10.68 16.79
C GLU A 85 11.08 -11.43 15.59
N VAL A 86 12.41 -11.57 15.52
CA VAL A 86 13.09 -12.33 14.49
C VAL A 86 13.38 -13.74 15.03
N VAL A 87 12.78 -14.74 14.40
CA VAL A 87 13.00 -16.15 14.72
C VAL A 87 13.46 -16.87 13.45
N ASP A 88 14.60 -17.52 13.50
CA ASP A 88 15.21 -18.23 12.37
C ASP A 88 15.31 -17.38 11.08
N GLY A 89 15.65 -16.10 11.23
CA GLY A 89 15.76 -15.16 10.12
C GLY A 89 14.44 -14.74 9.48
N GLN A 90 13.31 -15.00 10.14
CA GLN A 90 11.97 -14.65 9.71
C GLN A 90 11.25 -13.76 10.73
N VAL A 91 10.31 -12.98 10.26
CA VAL A 91 9.44 -12.12 11.06
C VAL A 91 7.98 -12.48 10.81
N HIS A 92 7.19 -12.51 11.85
CA HIS A 92 5.76 -12.76 11.78
C HIS A 92 5.03 -11.49 11.32
N PHE A 93 4.43 -11.52 10.14
CA PHE A 93 3.68 -10.41 9.55
C PHE A 93 2.20 -10.80 9.40
N TYR A 94 1.31 -9.96 9.88
CA TYR A 94 -0.13 -10.22 9.90
C TYR A 94 -0.96 -8.98 9.56
N GLY A 95 -2.16 -9.22 9.00
CA GLY A 95 -3.12 -8.16 8.74
C GLY A 95 -3.76 -7.62 10.02
N MET A 96 -4.04 -6.31 10.07
CA MET A 96 -4.65 -5.66 11.24
C MET A 96 -6.07 -6.18 11.56
N SER A 97 -6.72 -6.86 10.63
CA SER A 97 -8.02 -7.53 10.84
C SER A 97 -7.90 -9.05 11.00
N SER A 98 -6.69 -9.57 11.21
CA SER A 98 -6.45 -10.99 11.51
C SER A 98 -6.84 -11.33 12.94
N THR A 99 -6.99 -12.63 13.22
CA THR A 99 -7.24 -13.12 14.59
C THR A 99 -6.14 -12.68 15.53
N VAL A 100 -4.86 -12.84 15.14
CA VAL A 100 -3.71 -12.40 15.95
C VAL A 100 -3.74 -10.93 16.29
N ALA A 101 -4.07 -10.06 15.31
CA ALA A 101 -4.17 -8.63 15.57
C ALA A 101 -5.32 -8.32 16.53
N ASN A 102 -6.46 -8.99 16.38
CA ASN A 102 -7.61 -8.82 17.29
C ASN A 102 -7.26 -9.27 18.71
N ASP A 103 -6.58 -10.41 18.87
CA ASP A 103 -6.19 -10.91 20.19
C ASP A 103 -5.17 -9.99 20.87
N LYS A 104 -4.18 -9.50 20.12
CA LYS A 104 -3.13 -8.62 20.67
C LYS A 104 -3.61 -7.21 21.00
N HIS A 105 -4.52 -6.66 20.21
CA HIS A 105 -4.82 -5.21 20.25
C HIS A 105 -6.27 -4.87 20.59
N PHE A 106 -7.23 -5.81 20.41
CA PHE A 106 -8.66 -5.50 20.47
C PHE A 106 -9.46 -6.45 21.39
N GLY A 107 -8.78 -7.29 22.17
CA GLY A 107 -9.43 -8.19 23.13
C GLY A 107 -10.15 -9.37 22.49
N GLY A 108 -9.70 -9.82 21.33
CA GLY A 108 -10.21 -10.97 20.61
C GLY A 108 -11.17 -10.67 19.47
N LEU A 109 -11.28 -11.63 18.55
CA LEU A 109 -12.24 -11.55 17.44
C LEU A 109 -13.64 -11.85 17.98
N LYS A 110 -14.61 -10.99 17.64
CA LYS A 110 -16.03 -11.19 18.03
C LYS A 110 -16.67 -12.32 17.21
N ASP A 111 -17.50 -13.14 17.83
CA ASP A 111 -18.13 -14.33 17.22
C ASP A 111 -18.92 -14.07 15.94
N TYR A 112 -19.45 -12.83 15.78
CA TYR A 112 -20.21 -12.42 14.60
C TYR A 112 -19.34 -11.87 13.45
N ARG A 113 -18.02 -11.82 13.62
CA ARG A 113 -17.09 -11.27 12.61
C ARG A 113 -16.19 -12.35 12.04
N ALA A 114 -15.96 -12.30 10.73
CA ALA A 114 -14.92 -13.09 10.09
C ALA A 114 -13.54 -12.42 10.27
N SER A 115 -12.49 -13.24 10.39
CA SER A 115 -11.11 -12.74 10.28
C SER A 115 -10.84 -12.34 8.83
N GLU A 116 -10.50 -11.08 8.61
CA GLU A 116 -10.24 -10.51 7.28
C GLU A 116 -8.75 -10.25 7.03
N GLY A 117 -7.88 -10.90 7.79
CA GLY A 117 -6.43 -10.83 7.66
C GLY A 117 -5.78 -12.20 7.81
N LYS A 118 -4.78 -12.45 6.98
CA LYS A 118 -3.92 -13.64 7.11
C LYS A 118 -2.62 -13.32 7.80
N GLU A 119 -1.95 -14.36 8.25
CA GLU A 119 -0.62 -14.33 8.84
C GLU A 119 0.36 -14.99 7.90
N VAL A 120 1.57 -14.46 7.82
CA VAL A 120 2.65 -15.01 7.02
C VAL A 120 3.99 -14.80 7.73
N LEU A 121 4.89 -15.73 7.53
CA LEU A 121 6.31 -15.55 7.87
C LEU A 121 7.00 -14.90 6.66
N ILE A 122 7.73 -13.83 6.90
CA ILE A 122 8.48 -13.13 5.88
C ILE A 122 9.95 -13.04 6.27
N PRO A 123 10.88 -13.03 5.30
CA PRO A 123 12.29 -12.88 5.60
C PRO A 123 12.57 -11.58 6.35
N HIS A 124 13.47 -11.65 7.34
CA HIS A 124 14.05 -10.48 7.95
C HIS A 124 14.96 -9.75 6.95
N LYS A 125 14.80 -8.43 6.83
CA LYS A 125 15.44 -7.62 5.78
C LYS A 125 16.55 -6.70 6.30
N GLY A 126 16.79 -6.71 7.63
CA GLY A 126 17.72 -5.75 8.25
C GLY A 126 17.17 -4.32 8.26
N PRO A 127 18.05 -3.29 8.25
CA PRO A 127 17.62 -1.90 8.41
C PRO A 127 16.77 -1.41 7.23
N ILE A 128 15.81 -0.53 7.50
CA ILE A 128 14.80 -0.03 6.53
C ILE A 128 15.39 0.92 5.49
N ASN A 129 16.51 1.58 5.79
CA ASN A 129 17.02 2.68 4.97
C ASN A 129 17.25 2.31 3.49
N PRO A 130 17.83 1.15 3.12
CA PRO A 130 17.96 0.76 1.72
C PRO A 130 16.61 0.67 0.99
N THR A 131 15.59 0.14 1.65
CA THR A 131 14.22 0.05 1.10
C THR A 131 13.62 1.43 0.85
N ILE A 132 13.76 2.36 1.80
CA ILE A 132 13.31 3.75 1.64
C ILE A 132 14.05 4.43 0.48
N GLN A 133 15.37 4.28 0.39
CA GLN A 133 16.14 4.85 -0.71
C GLN A 133 15.70 4.30 -2.08
N HIS A 134 15.40 3.01 -2.15
CA HIS A 134 14.89 2.38 -3.37
C HIS A 134 13.52 2.96 -3.78
N ILE A 135 12.58 3.11 -2.83
CA ILE A 135 11.26 3.70 -3.07
C ILE A 135 11.41 5.15 -3.55
N LEU A 136 12.21 5.96 -2.86
CA LEU A 136 12.46 7.35 -3.22
C LEU A 136 13.16 7.48 -4.59
N GLY A 137 14.08 6.56 -4.91
CA GLY A 137 14.73 6.48 -6.21
C GLY A 137 13.71 6.26 -7.33
N GLY A 138 12.81 5.29 -7.17
CA GLY A 138 11.73 5.03 -8.11
C GLY A 138 10.81 6.23 -8.31
N LEU A 139 10.44 6.93 -7.23
CA LEU A 139 9.63 8.14 -7.30
C LEU A 139 10.33 9.28 -8.06
N ARG A 140 11.62 9.51 -7.80
CA ARG A 140 12.41 10.52 -8.53
C ARG A 140 12.49 10.21 -10.01
N SER A 141 12.74 8.95 -10.37
CA SER A 141 12.74 8.49 -11.76
C SER A 141 11.38 8.73 -12.43
N SER A 142 10.29 8.39 -11.75
CA SER A 142 8.94 8.60 -12.27
C SER A 142 8.66 10.09 -12.52
N CYS A 143 9.05 10.97 -11.60
CA CYS A 143 8.96 12.43 -11.78
C CYS A 143 9.74 12.88 -13.02
N THR A 144 10.95 12.37 -13.23
CA THR A 144 11.77 12.68 -14.39
C THR A 144 11.09 12.28 -15.69
N TYR A 145 10.54 11.07 -15.76
CA TYR A 145 9.87 10.56 -16.98
C TYR A 145 8.64 11.36 -17.37
N VAL A 146 7.88 11.87 -16.42
CA VAL A 146 6.67 12.68 -16.72
C VAL A 146 6.95 14.19 -16.71
N GLY A 147 8.19 14.61 -16.45
CA GLY A 147 8.57 16.02 -16.38
C GLY A 147 8.00 16.77 -15.17
N ALA A 148 7.76 16.06 -14.05
CA ALA A 148 7.31 16.65 -12.80
C ALA A 148 8.49 17.11 -11.93
N SER A 149 8.46 18.35 -11.44
CA SER A 149 9.48 18.87 -10.52
C SER A 149 9.22 18.50 -9.06
N THR A 150 7.97 18.18 -8.74
CA THR A 150 7.52 17.79 -7.39
C THR A 150 6.49 16.67 -7.44
N LEU A 151 6.30 15.92 -6.35
CA LEU A 151 5.25 14.90 -6.25
C LEU A 151 3.85 15.50 -6.46
N LYS A 152 3.64 16.73 -6.06
CA LYS A 152 2.36 17.45 -6.22
C LYS A 152 1.98 17.69 -7.69
N GLU A 153 2.96 17.67 -8.59
CA GLU A 153 2.72 17.79 -10.03
C GLU A 153 2.40 16.46 -10.72
N LEU A 154 2.74 15.31 -10.08
CA LEU A 154 2.55 14.00 -10.67
C LEU A 154 1.14 13.77 -11.23
N PRO A 155 0.04 14.02 -10.50
CA PRO A 155 -1.31 13.76 -11.01
C PRO A 155 -1.64 14.54 -12.29
N ARG A 156 -1.08 15.74 -12.44
CA ARG A 156 -1.33 16.62 -13.59
C ARG A 156 -0.49 16.25 -14.81
N ARG A 157 0.58 15.47 -14.62
CA ARG A 157 1.54 15.11 -15.68
C ARG A 157 1.49 13.62 -16.02
N THR A 158 0.77 12.83 -15.24
CA THR A 158 0.65 11.38 -15.43
C THR A 158 -0.53 11.06 -16.33
N THR A 159 -0.30 10.20 -17.31
CA THR A 159 -1.35 9.57 -18.13
C THR A 159 -1.37 8.08 -17.84
N PHE A 160 -2.53 7.54 -17.47
CA PHE A 160 -2.74 6.11 -17.30
C PHE A 160 -3.31 5.48 -18.56
N VAL A 161 -2.73 4.37 -18.97
CA VAL A 161 -3.21 3.57 -20.10
C VAL A 161 -3.61 2.19 -19.59
N ARG A 162 -4.82 1.77 -19.90
CA ARG A 162 -5.28 0.41 -19.59
C ARG A 162 -4.60 -0.58 -20.55
N VAL A 163 -3.93 -1.56 -19.98
CA VAL A 163 -3.24 -2.61 -20.75
C VAL A 163 -3.66 -4.00 -20.28
N THR A 164 -3.53 -4.99 -21.14
CA THR A 164 -3.58 -6.39 -20.73
C THR A 164 -2.26 -6.72 -20.05
N GLN A 165 -2.31 -7.37 -18.89
CA GLN A 165 -1.11 -7.79 -18.19
C GLN A 165 -0.30 -8.75 -19.07
N LYS A 166 0.94 -8.38 -19.35
CA LYS A 166 1.93 -9.24 -20.03
C LYS A 166 3.11 -9.40 -19.09
N SER A 167 3.46 -10.63 -18.76
CA SER A 167 4.74 -10.93 -18.11
C SER A 167 5.86 -10.75 -19.14
N ASN A 168 6.91 -10.04 -18.77
CA ASN A 168 8.14 -10.02 -19.57
C ASN A 168 9.01 -11.19 -19.11
N GLU A 169 8.84 -12.35 -19.74
CA GLU A 169 9.53 -13.60 -19.39
C GLU A 169 10.90 -13.75 -20.07
N TYR A 170 11.35 -12.74 -20.82
CA TYR A 170 12.56 -12.84 -21.62
C TYR A 170 13.84 -13.08 -20.78
N TYR A 171 13.86 -12.62 -19.53
CA TYR A 171 15.00 -12.80 -18.62
C TYR A 171 14.63 -13.57 -17.33
N GLY A 172 13.55 -14.31 -17.33
CA GLY A 172 13.08 -15.08 -16.18
C GLY A 172 12.27 -14.23 -15.16
N LYS A 173 11.78 -14.90 -14.15
CA LYS A 173 11.11 -14.24 -13.01
C LYS A 173 12.21 -13.68 -12.09
N ASN A 174 12.26 -12.38 -11.91
CA ASN A 174 12.99 -11.75 -10.81
C ASN A 174 12.25 -11.96 -9.49
#